data_7c7efca565ae19fe5327133de5891da5
#
_entry.id   7c7efca565ae19fe5327133de5891da5
#
_cell.length_a   1.000
_cell.length_b   1.000
_cell.length_c   1.000
_cell.angle_alpha   90.00
_cell.angle_beta   90.00
_cell.angle_gamma   90.00
#
_symmetry.space_group_name_H-M   'P 1'
#
loop_
_entity.id
_entity.type
_entity.pdbx_description
1 polymer ?
#
loop_
_entity_poly.entity_id
_entity_poly.type
_entity_poly.pdbx_seq_one_letter_code
_entity_poly.pdbx_strand_id
1 'polypeptide(L)'
;MDALKVKEETGLPYCSQNEGMMHACGHDMHMAMVLGAALVLKSGEDKLQGTIKIIFQPSEEKRPGGARLLLPELLKEPVPQAIFGQHVFPNLPTGTVGIRPGAFFASSDNIIFSVEGKGTHAAMPHMGSDPILATACLIQFYQTLITKFRDPLIPAVLSITSIHGGTCNNVIPDRVDVLGTVRTHDNSLRYKIFELIEEKSNSICDLYGCTFHLDKTWNGLPVLVNDKSLTEFVKKNATDLLGEHNVIPMDHL
;
A
#
# COMPACT_ATOMS: atom_id res chain seq x y z
N MET A 1 17.31 -0.18 -7.53
CA MET A 1 16.48 0.90 -6.95
C MET A 1 15.68 1.50 -8.07
N ASP A 2 14.52 2.00 -7.78
CA ASP A 2 13.57 2.51 -8.76
C ASP A 2 13.36 4.03 -8.62
N ALA A 3 12.87 4.61 -9.71
CA ALA A 3 12.49 6.00 -9.81
C ALA A 3 11.06 6.09 -10.36
N LEU A 4 10.45 7.25 -10.19
CA LEU A 4 9.09 7.52 -10.61
C LEU A 4 9.08 8.24 -11.98
N LYS A 5 8.01 8.04 -12.76
CA LYS A 5 7.76 8.76 -14.00
C LYS A 5 7.28 10.19 -13.69
N VAL A 6 8.20 10.99 -13.17
CA VAL A 6 7.98 12.39 -12.80
C VAL A 6 9.12 13.19 -13.42
N LYS A 7 8.79 14.31 -14.08
CA LYS A 7 9.81 15.25 -14.56
C LYS A 7 10.41 15.97 -13.36
N GLU A 8 11.73 15.91 -13.21
CA GLU A 8 12.42 16.64 -12.16
C GLU A 8 12.53 18.13 -12.52
N GLU A 9 12.10 18.98 -11.60
CA GLU A 9 12.14 20.44 -11.73
C GLU A 9 12.84 21.11 -10.54
N THR A 10 13.74 20.38 -9.88
CA THR A 10 14.46 20.87 -8.69
C THR A 10 15.51 21.94 -9.03
N GLY A 11 16.02 21.95 -10.26
CA GLY A 11 17.09 22.86 -10.69
C GLY A 11 18.44 22.61 -10.02
N LEU A 12 18.62 21.46 -9.35
CA LEU A 12 19.85 21.11 -8.67
C LEU A 12 20.92 20.63 -9.64
N PRO A 13 22.21 20.85 -9.34
CA PRO A 13 23.30 20.43 -10.22
C PRO A 13 23.46 18.91 -10.37
N TYR A 14 22.79 18.14 -9.54
CA TYR A 14 22.74 16.68 -9.54
C TYR A 14 21.34 16.14 -9.85
N CYS A 15 20.51 16.88 -10.55
CA CYS A 15 19.21 16.42 -11.01
C CYS A 15 19.34 15.19 -11.94
N SER A 16 18.22 14.47 -12.10
CA SER A 16 18.16 13.31 -12.99
C SER A 16 18.60 13.65 -14.41
N GLN A 17 19.45 12.81 -14.99
CA GLN A 17 19.85 12.88 -16.40
C GLN A 17 18.91 12.03 -17.30
N ASN A 18 17.96 11.32 -16.72
CA ASN A 18 16.95 10.55 -17.43
C ASN A 18 15.67 11.39 -17.52
N GLU A 19 15.40 11.96 -18.70
CA GLU A 19 14.23 12.82 -18.91
C GLU A 19 12.93 12.09 -18.49
N GLY A 20 12.09 12.80 -17.75
CA GLY A 20 10.81 12.27 -17.26
C GLY A 20 10.91 11.25 -16.14
N MET A 21 12.09 11.06 -15.53
CA MET A 21 12.30 10.18 -14.40
C MET A 21 12.96 10.93 -13.23
N MET A 22 12.47 10.70 -12.01
CA MET A 22 12.98 11.35 -10.80
C MET A 22 12.94 10.39 -9.61
N HIS A 23 13.91 10.46 -8.69
CA HIS A 23 13.82 9.87 -7.37
C HIS A 23 12.89 10.68 -6.44
N ALA A 24 11.62 10.84 -6.85
CA ALA A 24 10.65 11.66 -6.12
C ALA A 24 10.25 11.07 -4.75
N CYS A 25 10.56 9.79 -4.49
CA CYS A 25 10.36 9.14 -3.18
C CYS A 25 11.66 9.01 -2.36
N GLY A 26 12.77 9.60 -2.81
CA GLY A 26 14.03 9.65 -2.06
C GLY A 26 14.79 8.32 -1.94
N HIS A 27 14.57 7.37 -2.85
CA HIS A 27 15.23 6.07 -2.80
C HIS A 27 16.74 6.15 -3.02
N ASP A 28 17.23 7.17 -3.72
CA ASP A 28 18.67 7.50 -3.85
C ASP A 28 19.28 7.85 -2.48
N MET A 29 18.58 8.60 -1.64
CA MET A 29 19.00 8.89 -0.26
C MET A 29 19.00 7.62 0.59
N HIS A 30 18.00 6.75 0.44
CA HIS A 30 17.94 5.46 1.15
C HIS A 30 19.15 4.59 0.82
N MET A 31 19.55 4.52 -0.46
CA MET A 31 20.76 3.80 -0.88
C MET A 31 22.02 4.37 -0.25
N ALA A 32 22.17 5.70 -0.29
CA ALA A 32 23.32 6.36 0.30
C ALA A 32 23.46 6.12 1.80
N MET A 33 22.33 6.17 2.53
CA MET A 33 22.30 5.89 3.97
C MET A 33 22.67 4.43 4.28
N VAL A 34 22.10 3.46 3.56
CA VAL A 34 22.43 2.04 3.74
C VAL A 34 23.88 1.75 3.40
N LEU A 35 24.41 2.35 2.33
CA LEU A 35 25.83 2.21 1.96
C LEU A 35 26.74 2.82 3.02
N GLY A 36 26.40 4.00 3.53
CA GLY A 36 27.15 4.64 4.62
C GLY A 36 27.16 3.78 5.89
N ALA A 37 26.02 3.23 6.28
CA ALA A 37 25.92 2.28 7.40
C ALA A 37 26.79 1.04 7.16
N ALA A 38 26.77 0.48 5.93
CA ALA A 38 27.60 -0.67 5.57
C ALA A 38 29.10 -0.37 5.72
N LEU A 39 29.55 0.80 5.30
CA LEU A 39 30.96 1.21 5.44
C LEU A 39 31.38 1.35 6.92
N VAL A 40 30.53 1.94 7.75
CA VAL A 40 30.76 2.06 9.20
C VAL A 40 30.84 0.67 9.83
N LEU A 41 29.89 -0.22 9.52
CA LEU A 41 29.89 -1.59 10.05
C LEU A 41 31.11 -2.39 9.57
N LYS A 42 31.52 -2.24 8.32
CA LYS A 42 32.70 -2.88 7.76
C LYS A 42 34.00 -2.40 8.46
N SER A 43 34.09 -1.13 8.84
CA SER A 43 35.26 -0.61 9.55
C SER A 43 35.43 -1.18 10.97
N GLY A 44 34.37 -1.75 11.54
CA GLY A 44 34.36 -2.40 12.85
C GLY A 44 34.04 -3.90 12.78
N GLU A 45 34.26 -4.54 11.62
CA GLU A 45 33.86 -5.93 11.38
C GLU A 45 34.44 -6.92 12.39
N ASP A 46 35.66 -6.69 12.87
CA ASP A 46 36.32 -7.46 13.90
C ASP A 46 35.60 -7.50 15.25
N LYS A 47 34.71 -6.52 15.49
CA LYS A 47 33.92 -6.41 16.72
C LYS A 47 32.49 -6.93 16.56
N LEU A 48 32.06 -7.26 15.32
CA LEU A 48 30.72 -7.75 15.05
C LEU A 48 30.60 -9.22 15.46
N GLN A 49 29.50 -9.50 16.20
CA GLN A 49 29.14 -10.87 16.57
C GLN A 49 27.91 -11.30 15.77
N GLY A 50 28.14 -11.85 14.57
CA GLY A 50 27.06 -12.32 13.70
C GLY A 50 27.21 -11.87 12.25
N THR A 51 26.12 -12.02 11.50
CA THR A 51 26.07 -11.70 10.06
C THR A 51 25.12 -10.56 9.81
N ILE A 52 25.52 -9.60 9.00
CA ILE A 52 24.69 -8.50 8.53
C ILE A 52 24.41 -8.69 7.05
N LYS A 53 23.13 -8.80 6.69
CA LYS A 53 22.66 -8.82 5.30
C LYS A 53 22.24 -7.41 4.89
N ILE A 54 22.87 -6.87 3.87
CA ILE A 54 22.53 -5.56 3.31
C ILE A 54 21.65 -5.79 2.10
N ILE A 55 20.50 -5.10 2.06
CA ILE A 55 19.45 -5.31 1.06
C ILE A 55 19.24 -4.03 0.28
N PHE A 56 19.45 -4.08 -1.04
CA PHE A 56 19.04 -3.04 -1.98
C PHE A 56 17.85 -3.55 -2.80
N GLN A 57 16.65 -3.23 -2.35
CA GLN A 57 15.41 -3.71 -2.96
C GLN A 57 15.15 -3.02 -4.32
N PRO A 58 14.90 -3.77 -5.40
CA PRO A 58 14.42 -3.22 -6.66
C PRO A 58 12.90 -3.03 -6.66
N SER A 59 12.38 -2.18 -7.56
CA SER A 59 10.95 -2.13 -7.95
C SER A 59 9.97 -2.04 -6.77
N GLU A 60 10.21 -1.15 -5.82
CA GLU A 60 9.27 -0.90 -4.71
C GLU A 60 7.98 -0.27 -5.24
N GLU A 61 8.10 0.67 -6.19
CA GLU A 61 7.00 1.46 -6.75
C GLU A 61 6.13 0.70 -7.77
N LYS A 62 6.53 -0.51 -8.15
CA LYS A 62 5.80 -1.35 -9.11
C LYS A 62 5.32 -2.65 -8.46
N ARG A 63 4.04 -2.91 -8.56
CA ARG A 63 3.45 -4.20 -8.15
C ARG A 63 3.97 -5.35 -9.03
N PRO A 64 4.23 -6.54 -8.46
CA PRO A 64 3.98 -6.96 -7.08
C PRO A 64 5.01 -6.52 -6.04
N GLY A 65 5.99 -5.69 -6.41
CA GLY A 65 7.06 -5.20 -5.54
C GLY A 65 8.28 -6.12 -5.49
N GLY A 66 9.47 -5.50 -5.50
CA GLY A 66 10.75 -6.26 -5.52
C GLY A 66 11.04 -7.00 -4.22
N ALA A 67 10.49 -6.57 -3.08
CA ALA A 67 10.63 -7.29 -1.82
C ALA A 67 10.17 -8.74 -1.93
N ARG A 68 9.06 -8.99 -2.64
CA ARG A 68 8.51 -10.33 -2.86
C ARG A 68 9.47 -11.24 -3.61
N LEU A 69 10.19 -10.68 -4.58
CA LEU A 69 11.21 -11.41 -5.34
C LEU A 69 12.46 -11.74 -4.50
N LEU A 70 12.77 -10.89 -3.52
CA LEU A 70 13.91 -11.06 -2.64
C LEU A 70 13.64 -12.00 -1.45
N LEU A 71 12.41 -12.21 -1.05
CA LEU A 71 12.04 -13.03 0.11
C LEU A 71 12.72 -14.42 0.11
N PRO A 72 12.74 -15.20 -0.99
CA PRO A 72 13.40 -16.51 -1.02
C PRO A 72 14.90 -16.42 -0.72
N GLU A 73 15.56 -15.36 -1.13
CA GLU A 73 16.99 -15.13 -0.86
C GLU A 73 17.23 -14.66 0.57
N LEU A 74 16.35 -13.81 1.09
CA LEU A 74 16.45 -13.29 2.45
C LEU A 74 16.25 -14.37 3.51
N LEU A 75 15.42 -15.36 3.22
CA LEU A 75 15.12 -16.48 4.11
C LEU A 75 16.12 -17.63 4.01
N LYS A 76 17.18 -17.54 3.16
CA LYS A 76 18.30 -18.48 3.19
C LYS A 76 19.13 -18.29 4.45
N GLU A 77 19.73 -19.39 4.91
CA GLU A 77 20.60 -19.38 6.08
C GLU A 77 21.83 -18.45 5.93
N PRO A 78 22.23 -17.75 6.98
CA PRO A 78 21.52 -17.61 8.25
C PRO A 78 20.27 -16.76 8.10
N VAL A 79 19.13 -17.23 8.62
CA VAL A 79 17.87 -16.49 8.59
C VAL A 79 17.99 -15.23 9.46
N PRO A 80 17.62 -14.03 8.97
CA PRO A 80 17.68 -12.80 9.77
C PRO A 80 16.78 -12.89 11.00
N GLN A 81 17.31 -12.51 12.16
CA GLN A 81 16.55 -12.40 13.41
C GLN A 81 15.79 -11.07 13.53
N ALA A 82 16.27 -10.06 12.82
CA ALA A 82 15.65 -8.73 12.75
C ALA A 82 15.92 -8.09 11.39
N ILE A 83 15.03 -7.22 10.96
CA ILE A 83 15.21 -6.37 9.78
C ILE A 83 14.94 -4.91 10.18
N PHE A 84 15.78 -4.02 9.70
CA PHE A 84 15.62 -2.57 9.87
C PHE A 84 15.46 -1.93 8.50
N GLY A 85 14.51 -1.02 8.39
CA GLY A 85 14.29 -0.17 7.23
C GLY A 85 14.13 1.28 7.67
N GLN A 86 14.42 2.20 6.75
CA GLN A 86 14.23 3.62 6.97
C GLN A 86 13.68 4.28 5.71
N HIS A 87 12.96 5.36 5.89
CA HIS A 87 12.43 6.16 4.80
C HIS A 87 12.62 7.64 5.12
N VAL A 88 13.01 8.45 4.13
CA VAL A 88 13.01 9.92 4.29
C VAL A 88 11.58 10.42 4.40
N PHE A 89 11.37 11.41 5.26
CA PHE A 89 10.04 11.96 5.48
C PHE A 89 10.09 13.50 5.45
N PRO A 90 9.58 14.12 4.37
CA PRO A 90 9.73 15.56 4.15
C PRO A 90 9.14 16.46 5.23
N ASN A 91 8.18 15.95 6.00
CA ASN A 91 7.50 16.72 7.05
C ASN A 91 8.28 16.73 8.40
N LEU A 92 9.40 16.02 8.47
CA LEU A 92 10.29 16.08 9.64
C LEU A 92 11.49 16.99 9.38
N PRO A 93 11.93 17.77 10.34
CA PRO A 93 13.15 18.56 10.23
C PRO A 93 14.39 17.67 10.00
N THR A 94 15.33 18.16 9.20
CA THR A 94 16.62 17.49 9.03
C THR A 94 17.32 17.26 10.34
N GLY A 95 17.90 16.07 10.53
CA GLY A 95 18.56 15.68 11.77
C GLY A 95 17.63 15.07 12.81
N THR A 96 16.37 14.86 12.46
CA THR A 96 15.41 14.16 13.34
C THR A 96 15.07 12.77 12.81
N VAL A 97 14.62 11.88 13.71
CA VAL A 97 14.16 10.52 13.42
C VAL A 97 12.77 10.32 13.98
N GLY A 98 11.82 9.97 13.09
CA GLY A 98 10.46 9.61 13.47
C GLY A 98 10.36 8.12 13.81
N ILE A 99 9.79 7.77 14.96
CA ILE A 99 9.70 6.39 15.43
C ILE A 99 8.30 6.10 15.97
N ARG A 100 7.79 4.89 15.66
CA ARG A 100 6.54 4.38 16.22
C ARG A 100 6.61 2.86 16.41
N PRO A 101 6.29 2.32 17.59
CA PRO A 101 6.06 0.90 17.80
C PRO A 101 4.66 0.48 17.32
N GLY A 102 4.50 -0.79 16.96
CA GLY A 102 3.22 -1.33 16.47
C GLY A 102 2.91 -0.93 15.03
N ALA A 103 1.62 -0.86 14.70
CA ALA A 103 1.18 -0.48 13.35
C ALA A 103 1.69 0.94 13.02
N PHE A 104 2.39 1.06 11.88
CA PHE A 104 3.02 2.31 11.45
C PHE A 104 2.47 2.77 10.11
N PHE A 105 2.73 2.03 9.01
CA PHE A 105 2.09 2.32 7.72
C PHE A 105 0.82 1.49 7.53
N ALA A 106 -0.22 2.11 6.99
CA ALA A 106 -1.44 1.42 6.61
C ALA A 106 -1.17 0.33 5.57
N SER A 107 -2.04 -0.68 5.53
CA SER A 107 -2.09 -1.59 4.38
C SER A 107 -2.37 -0.80 3.09
N SER A 108 -1.86 -1.30 1.97
CA SER A 108 -2.08 -0.67 0.67
C SER A 108 -2.72 -1.65 -0.30
N ASP A 109 -4.03 -1.53 -0.43
CA ASP A 109 -4.85 -2.49 -1.18
C ASP A 109 -5.63 -1.80 -2.32
N ASN A 110 -5.68 -2.44 -3.50
CA ASN A 110 -6.56 -2.04 -4.57
C ASN A 110 -7.83 -2.92 -4.55
N ILE A 111 -8.96 -2.37 -4.88
CA ILE A 111 -10.17 -3.10 -5.25
C ILE A 111 -10.32 -2.96 -6.75
N ILE A 112 -10.36 -4.09 -7.45
CA ILE A 112 -10.57 -4.16 -8.90
C ILE A 112 -11.68 -5.17 -9.10
N PHE A 113 -12.81 -4.72 -9.63
CA PHE A 113 -13.92 -5.62 -9.89
C PHE A 113 -14.73 -5.19 -11.10
N SER A 114 -15.53 -6.11 -11.62
CA SER A 114 -16.53 -5.82 -12.62
C SER A 114 -17.88 -6.39 -12.23
N VAL A 115 -18.92 -5.74 -12.71
CA VAL A 115 -20.31 -6.22 -12.65
C VAL A 115 -20.78 -6.50 -14.07
N GLU A 116 -21.20 -7.74 -14.31
CA GLU A 116 -21.73 -8.17 -15.61
C GLU A 116 -23.23 -8.37 -15.51
N GLY A 117 -23.95 -7.82 -16.47
CA GLY A 117 -25.38 -7.91 -16.62
C GLY A 117 -25.76 -8.36 -18.03
N LYS A 118 -26.99 -8.07 -18.41
CA LYS A 118 -27.48 -8.28 -19.76
C LYS A 118 -27.97 -6.95 -20.33
N GLY A 119 -27.24 -6.42 -21.30
CA GLY A 119 -27.55 -5.17 -21.96
C GLY A 119 -28.90 -5.20 -22.67
N THR A 120 -29.55 -4.05 -22.74
CA THR A 120 -30.85 -3.92 -23.40
C THR A 120 -31.12 -2.46 -23.78
N HIS A 121 -32.16 -2.25 -24.58
CA HIS A 121 -32.64 -0.90 -24.85
C HIS A 121 -33.11 -0.24 -23.52
N ALA A 122 -32.67 0.98 -23.24
CA ALA A 122 -32.95 1.64 -21.97
C ALA A 122 -34.46 1.85 -21.67
N ALA A 123 -35.31 1.89 -22.71
CA ALA A 123 -36.77 1.93 -22.54
C ALA A 123 -37.41 0.54 -22.30
N MET A 124 -36.63 -0.53 -22.31
CA MET A 124 -37.08 -1.92 -22.08
C MET A 124 -36.20 -2.62 -21.03
N PRO A 125 -36.01 -2.02 -19.83
CA PRO A 125 -35.08 -2.53 -18.81
C PRO A 125 -35.48 -3.92 -18.30
N HIS A 126 -36.73 -4.30 -18.37
CA HIS A 126 -37.25 -5.62 -17.98
C HIS A 126 -36.76 -6.77 -18.86
N MET A 127 -36.12 -6.49 -20.00
CA MET A 127 -35.58 -7.50 -20.93
C MET A 127 -34.10 -7.82 -20.66
N GLY A 128 -33.47 -7.10 -19.73
CA GLY A 128 -32.06 -7.25 -19.36
C GLY A 128 -31.82 -7.22 -17.85
N SER A 129 -30.56 -7.05 -17.46
CA SER A 129 -30.14 -6.79 -16.09
C SER A 129 -29.15 -5.62 -16.09
N ASP A 130 -29.33 -4.66 -15.19
CA ASP A 130 -28.61 -3.38 -15.22
C ASP A 130 -27.38 -3.39 -14.29
N PRO A 131 -26.16 -3.55 -14.83
CA PRO A 131 -24.95 -3.55 -14.03
C PRO A 131 -24.59 -2.14 -13.49
N ILE A 132 -25.09 -1.06 -14.10
CA ILE A 132 -24.88 0.31 -13.57
C ILE A 132 -25.65 0.45 -12.27
N LEU A 133 -26.92 0.03 -12.23
CA LEU A 133 -27.75 0.12 -11.03
C LEU A 133 -27.19 -0.78 -9.90
N ALA A 134 -26.78 -2.02 -10.22
CA ALA A 134 -26.14 -2.91 -9.28
C ALA A 134 -24.83 -2.30 -8.71
N THR A 135 -23.99 -1.72 -9.58
CA THR A 135 -22.75 -1.03 -9.15
C THR A 135 -23.03 0.15 -8.24
N ALA A 136 -24.05 0.96 -8.51
CA ALA A 136 -24.42 2.07 -7.64
C ALA A 136 -24.80 1.59 -6.23
N CYS A 137 -25.54 0.49 -6.11
CA CYS A 137 -25.85 -0.15 -4.83
C CYS A 137 -24.61 -0.69 -4.12
N LEU A 138 -23.68 -1.29 -4.83
CA LEU A 138 -22.40 -1.75 -4.27
C LEU A 138 -21.60 -0.61 -3.67
N ILE A 139 -21.50 0.52 -4.36
CA ILE A 139 -20.76 1.70 -3.87
C ILE A 139 -21.36 2.21 -2.56
N GLN A 140 -22.69 2.32 -2.48
CA GLN A 140 -23.37 2.72 -1.24
C GLN A 140 -23.15 1.68 -0.11
N PHE A 141 -23.21 0.40 -0.44
CA PHE A 141 -22.94 -0.66 0.52
C PHE A 141 -21.51 -0.58 1.05
N TYR A 142 -20.51 -0.31 0.22
CA TYR A 142 -19.11 -0.22 0.67
C TYR A 142 -18.90 0.91 1.68
N GLN A 143 -19.63 2.04 1.57
CA GLN A 143 -19.60 3.07 2.61
C GLN A 143 -20.27 2.58 3.90
N THR A 144 -21.32 1.78 3.79
CA THR A 144 -21.95 1.12 4.94
C THR A 144 -21.00 0.09 5.57
N LEU A 145 -20.28 -0.69 4.75
CA LEU A 145 -19.30 -1.66 5.22
C LEU A 145 -18.24 -1.00 6.10
N ILE A 146 -17.63 0.07 5.62
CA ILE A 146 -16.59 0.80 6.36
C ILE A 146 -17.13 1.45 7.64
N THR A 147 -18.39 1.86 7.68
CA THR A 147 -18.95 2.58 8.83
C THR A 147 -19.62 1.67 9.84
N LYS A 148 -20.15 0.49 9.45
CA LYS A 148 -21.02 -0.36 10.28
C LYS A 148 -20.45 -1.74 10.61
N PHE A 149 -19.49 -2.23 9.83
CA PHE A 149 -18.95 -3.59 9.98
C PHE A 149 -17.54 -3.64 10.56
N ARG A 150 -16.95 -2.50 10.90
CA ARG A 150 -15.67 -2.40 11.60
C ARG A 150 -15.81 -1.82 13.00
N ASP A 151 -14.85 -2.10 13.85
CA ASP A 151 -14.68 -1.35 15.10
C ASP A 151 -14.34 0.11 14.74
N PRO A 152 -15.12 1.11 15.23
CA PRO A 152 -14.87 2.52 14.94
C PRO A 152 -13.50 3.02 15.42
N LEU A 153 -12.87 2.33 16.39
CA LEU A 153 -11.54 2.67 16.89
C LEU A 153 -10.40 2.20 15.98
N ILE A 154 -10.67 1.33 14.99
CA ILE A 154 -9.67 0.89 14.03
C ILE A 154 -9.78 1.73 12.76
N PRO A 155 -8.77 2.55 12.40
CA PRO A 155 -8.82 3.34 11.19
C PRO A 155 -8.91 2.48 9.93
N ALA A 156 -9.83 2.83 9.03
CA ALA A 156 -9.91 2.21 7.71
C ALA A 156 -10.57 3.17 6.71
N VAL A 157 -10.11 3.08 5.46
CA VAL A 157 -10.64 3.82 4.32
C VAL A 157 -10.94 2.83 3.20
N LEU A 158 -12.10 2.98 2.57
CA LEU A 158 -12.45 2.34 1.30
C LEU A 158 -12.96 3.43 0.37
N SER A 159 -12.31 3.60 -0.78
CA SER A 159 -12.69 4.59 -1.77
C SER A 159 -12.78 3.94 -3.14
N ILE A 160 -13.90 4.16 -3.84
CA ILE A 160 -14.01 3.87 -5.27
C ILE A 160 -13.50 5.09 -6.02
N THR A 161 -12.59 4.87 -6.95
CA THR A 161 -11.85 5.95 -7.63
C THR A 161 -12.08 5.99 -9.14
N SER A 162 -12.67 4.93 -9.70
CA SER A 162 -12.95 4.86 -11.13
C SER A 162 -14.14 3.95 -11.39
N ILE A 163 -15.02 4.35 -12.31
CA ILE A 163 -16.18 3.59 -12.78
C ILE A 163 -16.30 3.80 -14.28
N HIS A 164 -16.33 2.70 -15.03
CA HIS A 164 -16.50 2.73 -16.48
C HIS A 164 -17.58 1.75 -16.90
N GLY A 165 -18.62 2.27 -17.56
CA GLY A 165 -19.72 1.46 -18.11
C GLY A 165 -20.65 2.30 -18.98
N GLY A 166 -21.13 1.71 -20.08
CA GLY A 166 -21.99 2.38 -21.04
C GLY A 166 -21.26 3.34 -22.00
N THR A 167 -21.84 3.52 -23.19
CA THR A 167 -21.28 4.36 -24.27
C THR A 167 -22.31 5.32 -24.87
N CYS A 168 -23.60 5.13 -24.57
CA CYS A 168 -24.69 5.92 -25.12
C CYS A 168 -25.89 5.98 -24.14
N ASN A 169 -26.80 6.92 -24.38
CA ASN A 169 -27.90 7.24 -23.47
C ASN A 169 -29.11 6.31 -23.56
N ASN A 170 -29.20 5.48 -24.57
CA ASN A 170 -30.36 4.64 -24.86
C ASN A 170 -30.08 3.13 -24.78
N VAL A 171 -28.91 2.73 -24.26
CA VAL A 171 -28.51 1.32 -24.07
C VAL A 171 -28.01 1.12 -22.65
N ILE A 172 -28.56 0.14 -21.95
CA ILE A 172 -28.00 -0.41 -20.72
C ILE A 172 -26.83 -1.31 -21.13
N PRO A 173 -25.60 -1.12 -20.61
CA PRO A 173 -24.43 -1.91 -20.99
C PRO A 173 -24.48 -3.33 -20.42
N ASP A 174 -23.62 -4.21 -20.96
CA ASP A 174 -23.43 -5.56 -20.45
C ASP A 174 -22.49 -5.59 -19.23
N ARG A 175 -21.65 -4.57 -19.04
CA ARG A 175 -20.59 -4.57 -18.06
C ARG A 175 -20.26 -3.19 -17.52
N VAL A 176 -19.87 -3.16 -16.24
CA VAL A 176 -19.26 -2.01 -15.55
C VAL A 176 -17.97 -2.45 -14.90
N ASP A 177 -16.87 -1.74 -15.15
CA ASP A 177 -15.57 -1.95 -14.52
C ASP A 177 -15.32 -0.89 -13.46
N VAL A 178 -14.78 -1.30 -12.30
CA VAL A 178 -14.62 -0.45 -11.13
C VAL A 178 -13.25 -0.63 -10.51
N LEU A 179 -12.64 0.50 -10.15
CA LEU A 179 -11.38 0.55 -9.41
C LEU A 179 -11.58 1.30 -8.09
N GLY A 180 -10.85 0.87 -7.08
CA GLY A 180 -10.86 1.50 -5.78
C GLY A 180 -9.65 1.13 -4.95
N THR A 181 -9.63 1.60 -3.71
CA THR A 181 -8.54 1.32 -2.77
C THR A 181 -9.07 1.09 -1.35
N VAL A 182 -8.36 0.23 -0.61
CA VAL A 182 -8.57 0.01 0.83
C VAL A 182 -7.28 0.32 1.57
N ARG A 183 -7.41 0.98 2.72
CA ARG A 183 -6.33 1.23 3.69
C ARG A 183 -6.84 0.91 5.08
N THR A 184 -6.02 0.26 5.90
CA THR A 184 -6.28 0.05 7.33
C THR A 184 -4.98 -0.19 8.08
N HIS A 185 -4.99 0.02 9.39
CA HIS A 185 -3.87 -0.26 10.29
C HIS A 185 -4.03 -1.60 11.03
N ASP A 186 -4.95 -2.46 10.60
CA ASP A 186 -5.19 -3.77 11.17
C ASP A 186 -5.32 -4.85 10.10
N ASN A 187 -4.45 -5.87 10.15
CA ASN A 187 -4.45 -6.94 9.16
C ASN A 187 -5.69 -7.85 9.26
N SER A 188 -6.26 -8.03 10.46
CA SER A 188 -7.47 -8.85 10.64
C SER A 188 -8.67 -8.16 10.02
N LEU A 189 -8.81 -6.85 10.25
CA LEU A 189 -9.82 -6.02 9.60
C LEU A 189 -9.63 -6.00 8.08
N ARG A 190 -8.38 -5.92 7.60
CA ARG A 190 -8.06 -5.97 6.17
C ARG A 190 -8.64 -7.21 5.50
N TYR A 191 -8.39 -8.40 6.05
CA TYR A 191 -8.95 -9.65 5.51
C TYR A 191 -10.48 -9.68 5.60
N LYS A 192 -11.04 -9.22 6.72
CA LYS A 192 -12.48 -9.16 6.92
C LYS A 192 -13.20 -8.25 5.92
N ILE A 193 -12.59 -7.12 5.56
CA ILE A 193 -13.14 -6.22 4.54
C ILE A 193 -13.26 -6.94 3.21
N PHE A 194 -12.22 -7.65 2.75
CA PHE A 194 -12.26 -8.36 1.47
C PHE A 194 -13.23 -9.54 1.47
N GLU A 195 -13.33 -10.27 2.57
CA GLU A 195 -14.33 -11.32 2.75
C GLU A 195 -15.76 -10.77 2.61
N LEU A 196 -16.04 -9.65 3.29
CA LEU A 196 -17.35 -8.99 3.22
C LEU A 196 -17.64 -8.38 1.84
N ILE A 197 -16.63 -7.81 1.18
CA ILE A 197 -16.76 -7.32 -0.19
C ILE A 197 -17.20 -8.48 -1.09
N GLU A 198 -16.51 -9.60 -1.08
CA GLU A 198 -16.83 -10.74 -1.94
C GLU A 198 -18.21 -11.32 -1.64
N GLU A 199 -18.49 -11.62 -0.38
CA GLU A 199 -19.76 -12.23 0.05
C GLU A 199 -20.97 -11.34 -0.28
N LYS A 200 -20.90 -10.08 0.14
CA LYS A 200 -22.06 -9.17 0.03
C LYS A 200 -22.26 -8.64 -1.38
N SER A 201 -21.16 -8.46 -2.13
CA SER A 201 -21.28 -8.01 -3.52
C SER A 201 -21.96 -9.05 -4.41
N ASN A 202 -21.65 -10.32 -4.24
CA ASN A 202 -22.38 -11.38 -4.93
C ASN A 202 -23.89 -11.31 -4.61
N SER A 203 -24.24 -11.24 -3.30
CA SER A 203 -25.65 -11.16 -2.87
C SER A 203 -26.39 -9.93 -3.42
N ILE A 204 -25.71 -8.78 -3.49
CA ILE A 204 -26.29 -7.55 -4.05
C ILE A 204 -26.46 -7.69 -5.56
N CYS A 205 -25.47 -8.17 -6.28
CA CYS A 205 -25.55 -8.34 -7.73
C CYS A 205 -26.66 -9.32 -8.13
N ASP A 206 -26.83 -10.40 -7.37
CA ASP A 206 -27.91 -11.39 -7.58
C ASP A 206 -29.30 -10.74 -7.53
N LEU A 207 -29.54 -9.74 -6.66
CA LEU A 207 -30.82 -8.99 -6.60
C LEU A 207 -31.14 -8.26 -7.91
N TYR A 208 -30.12 -7.93 -8.70
CA TYR A 208 -30.24 -7.23 -9.98
C TYR A 208 -30.10 -8.16 -11.19
N GLY A 209 -29.98 -9.48 -10.96
CA GLY A 209 -29.71 -10.45 -12.03
C GLY A 209 -28.35 -10.24 -12.68
N CYS A 210 -27.38 -9.71 -11.95
CA CYS A 210 -26.01 -9.42 -12.39
C CYS A 210 -25.01 -10.38 -11.71
N THR A 211 -23.82 -10.49 -12.30
CA THR A 211 -22.72 -11.29 -11.77
C THR A 211 -21.59 -10.36 -11.32
N PHE A 212 -21.03 -10.64 -10.13
CA PHE A 212 -19.90 -9.91 -9.58
C PHE A 212 -18.59 -10.68 -9.81
N HIS A 213 -17.56 -9.99 -10.29
CA HIS A 213 -16.23 -10.55 -10.51
C HIS A 213 -15.17 -9.70 -9.80
N LEU A 214 -14.61 -10.21 -8.70
CA LEU A 214 -13.49 -9.59 -8.00
C LEU A 214 -12.16 -10.10 -8.57
N ASP A 215 -11.26 -9.19 -8.95
CA ASP A 215 -9.90 -9.57 -9.32
C ASP A 215 -9.13 -10.01 -8.07
N LYS A 216 -8.85 -11.32 -7.98
CA LYS A 216 -8.10 -11.95 -6.89
C LYS A 216 -6.59 -12.06 -7.17
N THR A 217 -6.13 -11.66 -8.34
CA THR A 217 -4.68 -11.65 -8.66
C THR A 217 -3.94 -10.55 -7.92
N TRP A 218 -4.71 -9.69 -7.29
CA TRP A 218 -4.27 -8.58 -6.51
C TRP A 218 -3.45 -9.00 -5.28
N ASN A 219 -2.33 -8.31 -5.13
CA ASN A 219 -1.37 -8.52 -4.05
C ASN A 219 -1.10 -7.18 -3.35
N GLY A 220 -1.96 -6.83 -2.39
CA GLY A 220 -1.75 -5.66 -1.55
C GLY A 220 -0.56 -5.80 -0.61
N LEU A 221 -0.16 -4.70 -0.02
CA LEU A 221 0.83 -4.66 1.03
C LEU A 221 0.13 -4.74 2.39
N PRO A 222 0.57 -5.62 3.29
CA PRO A 222 0.03 -5.68 4.64
C PRO A 222 0.39 -4.42 5.43
N VAL A 223 -0.23 -4.25 6.59
CA VAL A 223 0.16 -3.23 7.57
C VAL A 223 1.63 -3.43 7.94
N LEU A 224 2.41 -2.35 7.91
CA LEU A 224 3.75 -2.37 8.49
C LEU A 224 3.62 -2.30 10.02
N VAL A 225 4.11 -3.34 10.69
CA VAL A 225 4.08 -3.43 12.15
C VAL A 225 5.51 -3.48 12.66
N ASN A 226 5.92 -2.44 13.40
CA ASN A 226 7.22 -2.41 14.04
C ASN A 226 7.19 -3.21 15.36
N ASP A 227 8.15 -4.11 15.53
CA ASP A 227 8.34 -4.81 16.80
C ASP A 227 8.59 -3.82 17.93
N LYS A 228 7.90 -3.99 19.05
CA LYS A 228 7.96 -3.04 20.17
C LYS A 228 9.35 -2.99 20.79
N SER A 229 9.97 -4.13 21.01
CA SER A 229 11.28 -4.21 21.69
C SER A 229 12.39 -3.68 20.80
N LEU A 230 12.38 -4.00 19.51
CA LEU A 230 13.32 -3.46 18.53
C LEU A 230 13.12 -1.95 18.34
N THR A 231 11.88 -1.47 18.35
CA THR A 231 11.60 -0.03 18.26
C THR A 231 12.13 0.73 19.46
N GLU A 232 11.95 0.23 20.67
CA GLU A 232 12.53 0.85 21.87
C GLU A 232 14.06 0.81 21.86
N PHE A 233 14.66 -0.26 21.35
CA PHE A 233 16.11 -0.33 21.16
C PHE A 233 16.60 0.73 20.18
N VAL A 234 15.94 0.89 19.02
CA VAL A 234 16.26 1.93 18.03
C VAL A 234 16.08 3.32 18.63
N LYS A 235 14.96 3.55 19.33
CA LYS A 235 14.67 4.82 20.00
C LYS A 235 15.77 5.22 20.97
N LYS A 236 16.18 4.30 21.84
CA LYS A 236 17.26 4.57 22.80
C LYS A 236 18.55 4.98 22.09
N ASN A 237 19.00 4.19 21.10
CA ASN A 237 20.25 4.50 20.39
C ASN A 237 20.17 5.81 19.59
N ALA A 238 19.02 6.09 18.98
CA ALA A 238 18.80 7.38 18.31
C ALA A 238 18.84 8.55 19.29
N THR A 239 18.23 8.39 20.47
CA THR A 239 18.28 9.41 21.55
C THR A 239 19.70 9.66 22.05
N ASP A 240 20.47 8.59 22.25
CA ASP A 240 21.86 8.68 22.70
C ASP A 240 22.75 9.39 21.64
N LEU A 241 22.45 9.23 20.36
CA LEU A 241 23.21 9.82 19.27
C LEU A 241 22.77 11.24 18.90
N LEU A 242 21.46 11.49 18.83
CA LEU A 242 20.89 12.72 18.29
C LEU A 242 20.34 13.67 19.37
N GLY A 243 20.16 13.20 20.58
CA GLY A 243 19.46 13.89 21.66
C GLY A 243 17.95 13.66 21.62
N GLU A 244 17.30 13.73 22.79
CA GLU A 244 15.88 13.40 22.97
C GLU A 244 14.95 14.24 22.09
N HIS A 245 15.25 15.52 21.90
CA HIS A 245 14.43 16.44 21.10
C HIS A 245 14.42 16.11 19.59
N ASN A 246 15.35 15.30 19.12
CA ASN A 246 15.48 14.89 17.73
C ASN A 246 14.90 13.51 17.44
N VAL A 247 14.31 12.85 18.44
CA VAL A 247 13.60 11.58 18.31
C VAL A 247 12.10 11.81 18.49
N ILE A 248 11.38 11.83 17.38
CA ILE A 248 9.99 12.28 17.30
C ILE A 248 9.05 11.08 17.35
N PRO A 249 8.12 11.00 18.31
CA PRO A 249 7.05 10.01 18.25
C PRO A 249 6.13 10.32 17.07
N MET A 250 5.90 9.31 16.21
CA MET A 250 5.07 9.47 15.02
C MET A 250 3.65 8.95 15.25
N ASP A 251 2.70 9.57 14.58
CA ASP A 251 1.37 9.02 14.40
C ASP A 251 1.36 7.91 13.32
N HIS A 252 0.22 7.30 13.09
CA HIS A 252 0.01 6.38 11.96
C HIS A 252 0.18 7.12 10.61
N LEU A 253 0.79 6.49 9.64
CA LEU A 253 1.02 6.97 8.27
C LEU A 253 0.23 6.13 7.25
#